data_750fe4824b0e54726edb98a0ff572707
#
_entry.id   750fe4824b0e54726edb98a0ff572707
#
_cell.length_a   1.000
_cell.length_b   1.000
_cell.length_c   1.000
_cell.angle_alpha   90.00
_cell.angle_beta   90.00
_cell.angle_gamma   90.00
#
_symmetry.space_group_name_H-M   'P 1'
#
loop_
_entity.id
_entity.type
_entity.pdbx_description
1 polymer ?
#
loop_
_entity_poly.entity_id
_entity_poly.type
_entity_poly.pdbx_seq_one_letter_code
_entity_poly.pdbx_strand_id
1 'polypeptide(L)'
;MLTRKEFLNSSVLGIGAMALAPSFNQVFASPNANGIPKRFIFIRKSSGIRPHEIALPDFSDRDKARDEKKEPLEVDLAKHELPNWVRGLEPYKEHMTILQGLSAKMSENIHWSFSSVMGCFKSNRNTLSAIKRATVDFELARLFPSPFGHVELSFAAGRTGIVDGYSAPAPQTRNYCYADPETARNELFKAVLNPQAVTSDNDMLAFLESREGQEISGIQGHEKKRQELHVHSIQAIRERNRKLIDISGFIEKHLPEIAPVHANGGPNATTPEKQAAMTDVLVAALKAGLTNVVTYTIDDLGTPITGLPGNETDRVGIHPLGHDEAFGGVPAWKTREQIRISHVNQIRTIVERLKQTPEGNGAMFDNTMIMYFPENGETHHGTGTESPFLIMSGSNCNLDLAGRYIRLPYLGNEGHKTLGNWYTT
;
A
#
# COMPACT_ATOMS: atom_id res chain seq x y z
N MET A 1 -18.89 24.55 4.83
CA MET A 1 -20.10 23.67 4.97
C MET A 1 -20.16 22.84 3.69
N LEU A 2 -19.93 21.55 3.78
CA LEU A 2 -20.05 20.65 2.63
C LEU A 2 -21.50 20.67 2.12
N THR A 3 -21.67 20.71 0.81
CA THR A 3 -22.99 20.56 0.21
C THR A 3 -23.48 19.12 0.40
N ARG A 4 -24.79 18.91 0.38
CA ARG A 4 -25.40 17.56 0.45
C ARG A 4 -24.80 16.59 -0.59
N LYS A 5 -24.44 17.09 -1.77
CA LYS A 5 -23.83 16.31 -2.86
C LYS A 5 -22.39 15.93 -2.54
N GLU A 6 -21.60 16.82 -1.97
CA GLU A 6 -20.21 16.55 -1.56
C GLU A 6 -20.16 15.59 -0.37
N PHE A 7 -21.09 15.72 0.58
CA PHE A 7 -21.24 14.78 1.70
C PHE A 7 -21.64 13.39 1.21
N LEU A 8 -22.64 13.28 0.33
CA LEU A 8 -23.05 11.99 -0.22
C LEU A 8 -21.95 11.35 -1.07
N ASN A 9 -21.20 12.11 -1.85
CA ASN A 9 -20.08 11.58 -2.62
C ASN A 9 -18.95 11.07 -1.72
N SER A 10 -18.60 11.81 -0.67
CA SER A 10 -17.59 11.35 0.31
C SER A 10 -18.07 10.16 1.14
N SER A 11 -19.36 10.09 1.47
CA SER A 11 -19.97 8.98 2.19
C SER A 11 -20.13 7.74 1.32
N VAL A 12 -20.53 7.89 0.04
CA VAL A 12 -20.73 6.79 -0.91
C VAL A 12 -19.40 6.11 -1.27
N LEU A 13 -18.31 6.86 -1.37
CA LEU A 13 -16.97 6.29 -1.59
C LEU A 13 -16.50 5.42 -0.40
N GLY A 14 -16.89 5.79 0.83
CA GLY A 14 -16.62 4.98 2.03
C GLY A 14 -17.52 3.75 2.22
N ILE A 15 -18.76 3.80 1.75
CA ILE A 15 -19.78 2.78 1.98
C ILE A 15 -19.45 1.46 1.26
N GLY A 16 -18.91 1.51 0.04
CA GLY A 16 -18.54 0.29 -0.71
C GLY A 16 -17.46 -0.54 -0.02
N ALA A 17 -16.49 0.11 0.63
CA ALA A 17 -15.44 -0.55 1.38
C ALA A 17 -15.91 -1.09 2.74
N MET A 18 -16.92 -0.47 3.34
CA MET A 18 -17.39 -0.78 4.69
C MET A 18 -18.48 -1.83 4.74
N ALA A 19 -19.27 -2.04 3.67
CA ALA A 19 -20.27 -3.11 3.59
C ALA A 19 -19.66 -4.53 3.74
N LEU A 20 -18.34 -4.63 3.67
CA LEU A 20 -17.56 -5.86 3.80
C LEU A 20 -16.68 -5.88 5.06
N ALA A 21 -16.69 -4.82 5.87
CA ALA A 21 -15.94 -4.80 7.12
C ALA A 21 -16.58 -5.75 8.15
N PRO A 22 -15.79 -6.54 8.90
CA PRO A 22 -16.29 -7.33 10.03
C PRO A 22 -16.98 -6.40 11.03
N SER A 23 -17.94 -6.94 11.78
CA SER A 23 -18.61 -6.16 12.84
C SER A 23 -17.57 -5.58 13.79
N PHE A 24 -17.77 -4.36 14.26
CA PHE A 24 -16.80 -3.64 15.10
C PHE A 24 -16.40 -4.38 16.38
N ASN A 25 -17.23 -5.29 16.88
CA ASN A 25 -16.87 -6.15 18.01
C ASN A 25 -15.73 -7.13 17.68
N GLN A 26 -15.56 -7.49 16.40
CA GLN A 26 -14.41 -8.28 15.94
C GLN A 26 -13.16 -7.40 15.76
N VAL A 27 -13.31 -6.10 15.43
CA VAL A 27 -12.20 -5.17 15.19
C VAL A 27 -11.32 -4.97 16.44
N PHE A 28 -11.91 -5.03 17.63
CA PHE A 28 -11.18 -4.92 18.90
C PHE A 28 -11.01 -6.27 19.61
N ALA A 29 -11.58 -7.36 19.05
CA ALA A 29 -11.64 -8.68 19.69
C ALA A 29 -10.81 -9.76 19.01
N SER A 30 -10.07 -9.47 17.96
CA SER A 30 -9.17 -10.45 17.31
C SER A 30 -7.69 -10.11 17.55
N PRO A 31 -7.19 -10.35 18.78
CA PRO A 31 -5.76 -10.44 18.95
C PRO A 31 -5.29 -11.81 18.44
N ASN A 32 -4.08 -11.88 17.88
CA ASN A 32 -3.28 -13.11 17.92
C ASN A 32 -3.31 -13.67 19.35
N ALA A 33 -2.92 -14.93 19.57
CA ALA A 33 -2.87 -15.54 20.90
C ALA A 33 -2.26 -14.65 22.00
N ASN A 34 -1.54 -13.58 21.62
CA ASN A 34 -0.92 -12.57 22.49
C ASN A 34 -1.56 -11.17 22.43
N GLY A 35 -2.66 -10.96 21.71
CA GLY A 35 -3.34 -9.65 21.66
C GLY A 35 -2.74 -8.59 20.72
N ILE A 36 -1.66 -8.88 20.00
CA ILE A 36 -0.92 -7.92 19.18
C ILE A 36 -1.29 -8.11 17.70
N PRO A 37 -1.75 -7.06 16.98
CA PRO A 37 -2.13 -7.18 15.57
C PRO A 37 -0.90 -7.34 14.68
N LYS A 38 -1.02 -8.15 13.61
CA LYS A 38 -0.08 -8.12 12.50
C LYS A 38 -0.40 -6.98 11.56
N ARG A 39 0.65 -6.40 10.96
CA ARG A 39 0.53 -5.27 10.03
C ARG A 39 1.14 -5.59 8.70
N PHE A 40 0.51 -5.07 7.64
CA PHE A 40 0.94 -5.28 6.25
C PHE A 40 1.03 -3.94 5.53
N ILE A 41 2.19 -3.68 4.95
CA ILE A 41 2.45 -2.47 4.18
C ILE A 41 2.84 -2.88 2.77
N PHE A 42 1.99 -2.53 1.81
CA PHE A 42 2.23 -2.75 0.38
C PHE A 42 2.74 -1.47 -0.24
N ILE A 43 3.99 -1.43 -0.68
CA ILE A 43 4.59 -0.30 -1.37
C ILE A 43 4.68 -0.65 -2.84
N ARG A 44 3.81 -0.05 -3.64
CA ARG A 44 3.72 -0.27 -5.08
C ARG A 44 4.50 0.78 -5.83
N LYS A 45 5.33 0.37 -6.78
CA LYS A 45 6.01 1.28 -7.70
C LYS A 45 5.46 1.11 -9.12
N SER A 46 5.37 2.21 -9.86
CA SER A 46 5.01 2.21 -11.28
C SER A 46 6.10 1.58 -12.13
N SER A 47 5.70 1.04 -13.30
CA SER A 47 6.61 0.35 -14.21
C SER A 47 7.21 -0.93 -13.61
N GLY A 48 8.14 -1.59 -14.28
CA GLY A 48 8.76 -2.82 -13.82
C GLY A 48 10.07 -2.61 -13.03
N ILE A 49 10.61 -3.70 -12.52
CA ILE A 49 11.98 -3.79 -12.01
C ILE A 49 12.68 -4.90 -12.77
N ARG A 50 13.76 -4.56 -13.46
CA ARG A 50 14.51 -5.53 -14.26
C ARG A 50 15.28 -6.48 -13.36
N PRO A 51 15.19 -7.81 -13.56
CA PRO A 51 15.83 -8.81 -12.70
C PRO A 51 17.33 -8.58 -12.51
N HIS A 52 18.07 -8.23 -13.58
CA HIS A 52 19.51 -7.97 -13.49
C HIS A 52 19.88 -6.71 -12.69
N GLU A 53 18.93 -5.77 -12.52
CA GLU A 53 19.16 -4.56 -11.71
C GLU A 53 19.01 -4.84 -10.19
N ILE A 54 18.54 -6.03 -9.82
CA ILE A 54 18.35 -6.42 -8.41
C ILE A 54 19.18 -7.63 -8.00
N ALA A 55 19.94 -8.22 -8.93
CA ALA A 55 20.88 -9.29 -8.64
C ALA A 55 21.98 -8.83 -7.66
N LEU A 56 22.51 -9.74 -6.86
CA LEU A 56 23.58 -9.41 -5.92
C LEU A 56 24.90 -9.18 -6.69
N PRO A 57 25.66 -8.13 -6.37
CA PRO A 57 26.84 -7.71 -7.16
C PRO A 57 28.01 -8.68 -7.02
N ASP A 58 28.08 -9.44 -5.93
CA ASP A 58 29.17 -10.32 -5.55
C ASP A 58 28.84 -11.82 -5.70
N PHE A 59 27.85 -12.17 -6.52
CA PHE A 59 27.59 -13.57 -6.85
C PHE A 59 28.85 -14.27 -7.36
N SER A 60 29.06 -15.51 -6.93
CA SER A 60 30.04 -16.39 -7.60
C SER A 60 29.68 -16.54 -9.08
N ASP A 61 30.66 -16.86 -9.94
CA ASP A 61 30.41 -17.09 -11.38
C ASP A 61 29.31 -18.14 -11.59
N ARG A 62 29.26 -19.16 -10.73
CA ARG A 62 28.23 -20.20 -10.75
C ARG A 62 26.85 -19.65 -10.44
N ASP A 63 26.72 -18.86 -9.37
CA ASP A 63 25.44 -18.33 -8.94
C ASP A 63 24.93 -17.25 -9.88
N LYS A 64 25.85 -16.42 -10.40
CA LYS A 64 25.56 -15.47 -11.46
C LYS A 64 25.02 -16.17 -12.72
N ALA A 65 25.66 -17.24 -13.16
CA ALA A 65 25.20 -18.01 -14.33
C ALA A 65 23.82 -18.64 -14.11
N ARG A 66 23.51 -19.10 -12.89
CA ARG A 66 22.18 -19.61 -12.51
C ARG A 66 21.13 -18.50 -12.50
N ASP A 67 21.47 -17.36 -11.92
CA ASP A 67 20.57 -16.20 -11.87
C ASP A 67 20.22 -15.68 -13.28
N GLU A 68 21.23 -15.55 -14.16
CA GLU A 68 21.06 -15.12 -15.56
C GLU A 68 20.22 -16.13 -16.37
N LYS A 69 20.39 -17.43 -16.13
CA LYS A 69 19.60 -18.50 -16.76
C LYS A 69 18.22 -18.69 -16.13
N LYS A 70 17.91 -17.91 -15.08
CA LYS A 70 16.64 -18.00 -14.31
C LYS A 70 16.43 -19.38 -13.71
N GLU A 71 17.51 -20.02 -13.30
CA GLU A 71 17.48 -21.28 -12.56
C GLU A 71 17.24 -21.03 -11.06
N PRO A 72 16.64 -21.98 -10.34
CA PRO A 72 16.44 -21.84 -8.90
C PRO A 72 17.73 -21.54 -8.16
N LEU A 73 17.73 -20.49 -7.34
CA LEU A 73 18.87 -20.06 -6.55
C LEU A 73 18.40 -19.54 -5.20
N GLU A 74 19.08 -19.95 -4.15
CA GLU A 74 18.88 -19.40 -2.81
C GLU A 74 20.25 -19.18 -2.16
N VAL A 75 20.46 -17.94 -1.65
CA VAL A 75 21.69 -17.57 -0.94
C VAL A 75 21.36 -16.76 0.30
N ASP A 76 22.24 -16.86 1.28
CA ASP A 76 22.18 -16.11 2.55
C ASP A 76 22.71 -14.69 2.31
N LEU A 77 21.85 -13.68 2.48
CA LEU A 77 22.22 -12.29 2.32
C LEU A 77 23.34 -11.84 3.26
N ALA A 78 23.47 -12.46 4.43
CA ALA A 78 24.53 -12.12 5.38
C ALA A 78 25.94 -12.31 4.78
N LYS A 79 26.07 -13.17 3.77
CA LYS A 79 27.34 -13.49 3.10
C LYS A 79 27.59 -12.70 1.83
N HIS A 80 26.69 -11.79 1.47
CA HIS A 80 26.74 -11.07 0.21
C HIS A 80 26.63 -9.57 0.39
N GLU A 81 27.19 -8.81 -0.54
CA GLU A 81 26.95 -7.37 -0.66
C GLU A 81 25.55 -7.11 -1.25
N LEU A 82 24.90 -6.08 -0.75
CA LEU A 82 23.64 -5.64 -1.32
C LEU A 82 23.84 -4.79 -2.58
N PRO A 83 22.95 -4.91 -3.58
CA PRO A 83 22.92 -3.96 -4.69
C PRO A 83 22.78 -2.53 -4.18
N ASN A 84 23.38 -1.57 -4.89
CA ASN A 84 23.44 -0.18 -4.43
C ASN A 84 22.08 0.42 -4.08
N TRP A 85 21.03 0.09 -4.84
CA TRP A 85 19.70 0.64 -4.62
C TRP A 85 19.05 0.21 -3.29
N VAL A 86 19.48 -0.91 -2.70
CA VAL A 86 18.92 -1.44 -1.43
C VAL A 86 19.93 -1.38 -0.28
N ARG A 87 21.12 -0.87 -0.51
CA ARG A 87 22.21 -0.76 0.48
C ARG A 87 21.79 0.01 1.75
N GLY A 88 20.85 0.94 1.65
CA GLY A 88 20.28 1.64 2.81
C GLY A 88 19.61 0.73 3.84
N LEU A 89 19.29 -0.52 3.49
CA LEU A 89 18.74 -1.54 4.39
C LEU A 89 19.77 -2.54 4.91
N GLU A 90 21.06 -2.33 4.66
CA GLU A 90 22.15 -3.21 5.14
C GLU A 90 22.05 -3.54 6.65
N PRO A 91 21.71 -2.58 7.56
CA PRO A 91 21.56 -2.87 8.99
C PRO A 91 20.39 -3.81 9.32
N TYR A 92 19.49 -4.07 8.37
CA TYR A 92 18.27 -4.86 8.53
C TYR A 92 18.24 -6.08 7.63
N LYS A 93 19.39 -6.51 7.13
CA LYS A 93 19.59 -7.59 6.17
C LYS A 93 18.97 -8.91 6.65
N GLU A 94 19.03 -9.18 7.94
CA GLU A 94 18.42 -10.35 8.58
C GLU A 94 16.91 -10.41 8.49
N HIS A 95 16.25 -9.25 8.29
CA HIS A 95 14.82 -9.11 8.12
C HIS A 95 14.40 -9.02 6.66
N MET A 96 15.35 -9.05 5.73
CA MET A 96 15.11 -8.76 4.32
C MET A 96 15.05 -10.03 3.49
N THR A 97 14.15 -10.05 2.52
CA THR A 97 14.13 -11.06 1.46
C THR A 97 14.10 -10.37 0.11
N ILE A 98 14.96 -10.76 -0.81
CA ILE A 98 14.87 -10.42 -2.23
C ILE A 98 14.32 -11.67 -2.94
N LEU A 99 13.10 -11.56 -3.48
CA LEU A 99 12.39 -12.67 -4.11
C LEU A 99 12.20 -12.39 -5.60
N GLN A 100 12.66 -13.28 -6.45
CA GLN A 100 12.51 -13.23 -7.90
C GLN A 100 11.83 -14.50 -8.45
N GLY A 101 11.31 -14.42 -9.67
CA GLY A 101 10.75 -15.56 -10.38
C GLY A 101 9.26 -15.84 -10.10
N LEU A 102 8.58 -15.01 -9.29
CA LEU A 102 7.13 -15.11 -9.18
C LEU A 102 6.46 -14.72 -10.51
N SER A 103 5.62 -15.60 -11.05
CA SER A 103 4.88 -15.29 -12.26
C SER A 103 3.63 -14.46 -11.97
N ALA A 104 3.48 -13.35 -12.67
CA ALA A 104 2.28 -12.51 -12.72
C ALA A 104 1.46 -12.75 -14.02
N LYS A 105 1.64 -13.87 -14.69
CA LYS A 105 1.03 -14.15 -16.02
C LYS A 105 -0.51 -14.14 -16.02
N MET A 106 -1.14 -14.35 -14.85
CA MET A 106 -2.59 -14.24 -14.70
C MET A 106 -3.09 -12.77 -14.73
N SER A 107 -2.21 -11.79 -14.53
CA SER A 107 -2.53 -10.38 -14.67
C SER A 107 -2.12 -9.87 -16.06
N GLU A 108 -2.71 -8.78 -16.49
CA GLU A 108 -2.26 -8.09 -17.69
C GLU A 108 -1.26 -7.02 -17.26
N ASN A 109 0.02 -7.23 -17.61
CA ASN A 109 1.11 -6.37 -17.17
C ASN A 109 1.27 -5.15 -18.09
N ILE A 110 0.27 -4.31 -18.07
CA ILE A 110 0.26 -3.01 -18.73
C ILE A 110 0.14 -1.91 -17.67
N HIS A 111 0.25 -0.66 -18.10
CA HIS A 111 0.09 0.48 -17.20
C HIS A 111 -1.20 0.44 -16.41
N TRP A 112 -1.11 0.83 -15.13
CA TRP A 112 -2.22 0.86 -14.17
C TRP A 112 -2.83 -0.52 -13.87
N SER A 113 -2.02 -1.57 -13.89
CA SER A 113 -2.45 -2.94 -13.61
C SER A 113 -2.35 -3.37 -12.13
N PHE A 114 -2.16 -2.43 -11.21
CA PHE A 114 -2.01 -2.74 -9.76
C PHE A 114 -3.14 -3.60 -9.20
N SER A 115 -4.40 -3.33 -9.57
CA SER A 115 -5.54 -4.12 -9.11
C SER A 115 -5.42 -5.59 -9.55
N SER A 116 -4.97 -5.84 -10.79
CA SER A 116 -4.81 -7.20 -11.32
C SER A 116 -3.65 -7.94 -10.68
N VAL A 117 -2.53 -7.24 -10.42
CA VAL A 117 -1.36 -7.82 -9.73
C VAL A 117 -1.74 -8.22 -8.30
N MET A 118 -2.41 -7.35 -7.55
CA MET A 118 -2.81 -7.62 -6.17
C MET A 118 -4.04 -8.52 -6.03
N GLY A 119 -4.85 -8.64 -7.06
CA GLY A 119 -6.05 -9.50 -7.08
C GLY A 119 -5.88 -10.81 -7.86
N CYS A 120 -4.74 -11.03 -8.51
CA CYS A 120 -4.45 -12.21 -9.33
C CYS A 120 -5.56 -12.49 -10.36
N PHE A 121 -5.94 -11.47 -11.13
CA PHE A 121 -6.91 -11.59 -12.22
C PHE A 121 -6.46 -10.78 -13.44
N LYS A 122 -6.92 -11.16 -14.62
CA LYS A 122 -6.66 -10.39 -15.83
C LYS A 122 -7.50 -9.12 -15.82
N SER A 123 -6.83 -7.97 -15.85
CA SER A 123 -7.44 -6.66 -15.88
C SER A 123 -7.02 -5.95 -17.16
N ASN A 124 -7.98 -5.49 -17.91
CA ASN A 124 -7.72 -4.66 -19.08
C ASN A 124 -7.92 -3.20 -18.69
N ARG A 125 -6.83 -2.54 -18.32
CA ARG A 125 -6.81 -1.14 -17.89
C ARG A 125 -7.76 -0.85 -16.71
N ASN A 126 -7.83 0.38 -16.29
CA ASN A 126 -8.57 0.83 -15.11
C ASN A 126 -10.10 0.83 -15.22
N THR A 127 -10.73 -0.13 -15.87
CA THR A 127 -12.18 -0.23 -15.91
C THR A 127 -12.71 -0.98 -14.69
N LEU A 128 -13.80 -0.51 -14.09
CA LEU A 128 -14.44 -1.19 -12.95
C LEU A 128 -14.86 -2.61 -13.30
N SER A 129 -15.33 -2.84 -14.51
CA SER A 129 -15.75 -4.16 -15.00
C SER A 129 -14.62 -5.19 -15.07
N ALA A 130 -13.37 -4.74 -15.09
CA ALA A 130 -12.20 -5.61 -15.07
C ALA A 130 -11.88 -6.15 -13.67
N ILE A 131 -12.32 -5.49 -12.60
CA ILE A 131 -12.11 -5.93 -11.22
C ILE A 131 -12.98 -7.15 -10.94
N LYS A 132 -12.36 -8.30 -10.75
CA LYS A 132 -13.05 -9.60 -10.62
C LYS A 132 -13.22 -10.07 -9.18
N ARG A 133 -12.40 -9.57 -8.27
CA ARG A 133 -12.39 -9.95 -6.85
C ARG A 133 -11.71 -8.88 -6.00
N ALA A 134 -11.79 -9.02 -4.69
CA ALA A 134 -10.99 -8.21 -3.78
C ALA A 134 -9.48 -8.41 -4.02
N THR A 135 -8.71 -7.37 -3.75
CA THR A 135 -7.24 -7.43 -3.73
C THR A 135 -6.74 -7.96 -2.39
N VAL A 136 -5.53 -8.50 -2.36
CA VAL A 136 -4.95 -9.17 -1.18
C VAL A 136 -4.90 -8.28 0.07
N ASP A 137 -4.65 -7.00 -0.11
CA ASP A 137 -4.63 -6.02 0.98
C ASP A 137 -6.00 -5.89 1.66
N PHE A 138 -7.10 -5.94 0.90
CA PHE A 138 -8.45 -5.96 1.48
C PHE A 138 -8.78 -7.29 2.15
N GLU A 139 -8.31 -8.41 1.62
CA GLU A 139 -8.49 -9.70 2.30
C GLU A 139 -7.73 -9.72 3.63
N LEU A 140 -6.49 -9.19 3.66
CA LEU A 140 -5.74 -9.03 4.91
C LEU A 140 -6.42 -8.06 5.88
N ALA A 141 -6.99 -6.96 5.39
CA ALA A 141 -7.72 -6.02 6.23
C ALA A 141 -8.96 -6.66 6.91
N ARG A 142 -9.58 -7.67 6.28
CA ARG A 142 -10.65 -8.46 6.90
C ARG A 142 -10.13 -9.41 7.97
N LEU A 143 -8.93 -9.97 7.77
CA LEU A 143 -8.31 -10.89 8.74
C LEU A 143 -7.69 -10.13 9.92
N PHE A 144 -7.22 -8.90 9.68
CA PHE A 144 -6.57 -8.05 10.68
C PHE A 144 -7.30 -6.70 10.80
N PRO A 145 -8.53 -6.72 11.34
CA PRO A 145 -9.40 -5.55 11.35
C PRO A 145 -8.84 -4.40 12.18
N SER A 146 -9.22 -3.18 11.78
CA SER A 146 -8.82 -1.91 12.39
C SER A 146 -9.89 -0.84 12.09
N PRO A 147 -9.87 0.33 12.76
CA PRO A 147 -10.90 1.35 12.56
C PRO A 147 -11.14 1.76 11.10
N PHE A 148 -10.08 1.97 10.32
CA PHE A 148 -10.20 2.27 8.89
C PHE A 148 -10.13 1.02 8.00
N GLY A 149 -9.95 -0.18 8.57
CA GLY A 149 -9.74 -1.41 7.81
C GLY A 149 -8.48 -1.31 6.96
N HIS A 150 -8.63 -0.87 5.72
CA HIS A 150 -7.56 -0.64 4.76
C HIS A 150 -7.39 0.87 4.48
N VAL A 151 -6.14 1.33 4.43
CA VAL A 151 -5.79 2.71 4.03
C VAL A 151 -4.98 2.67 2.73
N GLU A 152 -5.41 3.41 1.71
CA GLU A 152 -4.69 3.55 0.46
C GLU A 152 -4.15 4.96 0.32
N LEU A 153 -2.83 5.05 0.12
CA LEU A 153 -2.08 6.28 -0.08
C LEU A 153 -1.48 6.28 -1.48
N SER A 154 -1.43 7.43 -2.13
CA SER A 154 -0.81 7.54 -3.44
C SER A 154 0.05 8.80 -3.52
N PHE A 155 1.18 8.68 -4.19
CA PHE A 155 1.90 9.81 -4.69
C PHE A 155 1.46 10.05 -6.15
N ALA A 156 0.48 10.90 -6.34
CA ALA A 156 0.07 11.32 -7.68
C ALA A 156 0.28 12.83 -7.80
N ALA A 157 1.37 13.27 -8.45
CA ALA A 157 1.58 14.69 -8.65
C ALA A 157 0.41 15.28 -9.45
N GLY A 158 0.02 16.48 -9.05
CA GLY A 158 -1.09 17.19 -9.65
C GLY A 158 -2.47 16.66 -9.26
N ARG A 159 -2.57 15.60 -8.45
CA ARG A 159 -3.80 15.18 -7.80
C ARG A 159 -3.69 15.48 -6.30
N THR A 160 -4.68 16.09 -5.76
CA THR A 160 -4.85 16.35 -4.33
C THR A 160 -6.22 15.85 -3.89
N GLY A 161 -6.38 15.65 -2.60
CA GLY A 161 -7.63 15.19 -2.06
C GLY A 161 -7.81 13.66 -2.15
N ILE A 162 -9.05 13.26 -2.25
CA ILE A 162 -9.47 11.86 -2.35
C ILE A 162 -9.71 11.52 -3.82
N VAL A 163 -9.04 10.48 -4.30
CA VAL A 163 -9.12 10.03 -5.69
C VAL A 163 -9.43 8.53 -5.75
N ASP A 164 -9.75 8.01 -6.94
CA ASP A 164 -9.87 6.58 -7.17
C ASP A 164 -8.54 5.87 -6.91
N GLY A 165 -8.58 4.85 -6.05
CA GLY A 165 -7.47 3.96 -5.77
C GLY A 165 -7.36 2.79 -6.76
N TYR A 166 -6.37 1.95 -6.53
CA TYR A 166 -6.14 0.71 -7.30
C TYR A 166 -6.52 -0.55 -6.52
N SER A 167 -6.60 -0.46 -5.20
CA SER A 167 -7.08 -1.55 -4.35
C SER A 167 -8.60 -1.72 -4.50
N ALA A 168 -9.07 -2.94 -4.34
CA ALA A 168 -10.47 -3.28 -4.56
C ALA A 168 -11.04 -4.10 -3.40
N PRO A 169 -12.12 -3.64 -2.76
CA PRO A 169 -12.80 -4.40 -1.70
C PRO A 169 -13.66 -5.55 -2.20
N ALA A 170 -14.09 -5.49 -3.46
CA ALA A 170 -15.00 -6.45 -4.08
C ALA A 170 -14.95 -6.37 -5.61
N PRO A 171 -15.60 -7.32 -6.33
CA PRO A 171 -15.79 -7.20 -7.77
C PRO A 171 -16.41 -5.86 -8.17
N GLN A 172 -15.91 -5.27 -9.24
CA GLN A 172 -16.41 -4.00 -9.82
C GLN A 172 -16.43 -2.81 -8.85
N THR A 173 -15.64 -2.89 -7.78
CA THR A 173 -15.57 -1.83 -6.77
C THR A 173 -14.12 -1.41 -6.59
N ARG A 174 -13.85 -0.10 -6.66
CA ARG A 174 -12.57 0.48 -6.28
C ARG A 174 -12.61 1.01 -4.86
N ASN A 175 -11.44 1.04 -4.27
CA ASN A 175 -11.20 1.85 -3.09
C ASN A 175 -11.01 3.32 -3.48
N TYR A 176 -11.11 4.20 -2.51
CA TYR A 176 -10.58 5.55 -2.59
C TYR A 176 -9.15 5.59 -2.04
N CYS A 177 -8.38 6.58 -2.48
CA CYS A 177 -7.03 6.77 -2.00
C CYS A 177 -6.77 8.25 -1.69
N TYR A 178 -5.93 8.50 -0.70
CA TYR A 178 -5.48 9.85 -0.36
C TYR A 178 -4.27 10.20 -1.21
N ALA A 179 -4.40 11.23 -2.05
CA ALA A 179 -3.41 11.59 -3.06
C ALA A 179 -2.35 12.59 -2.56
N ASP A 180 -2.50 13.11 -1.36
CA ASP A 180 -1.55 14.01 -0.73
C ASP A 180 -1.50 13.83 0.80
N PRO A 181 -0.37 14.20 1.45
CA PRO A 181 -0.16 14.00 2.88
C PRO A 181 -1.13 14.80 3.75
N GLU A 182 -1.52 16.01 3.35
CA GLU A 182 -2.41 16.86 4.12
C GLU A 182 -3.82 16.27 4.16
N THR A 183 -4.35 15.85 3.02
CA THR A 183 -5.65 15.17 2.95
C THR A 183 -5.63 13.88 3.76
N ALA A 184 -4.60 13.05 3.61
CA ALA A 184 -4.46 11.82 4.37
C ALA A 184 -4.44 12.07 5.88
N ARG A 185 -3.65 13.06 6.34
CA ARG A 185 -3.61 13.48 7.74
C ARG A 185 -4.98 13.96 8.23
N ASN A 186 -5.60 14.87 7.49
CA ASN A 186 -6.85 15.50 7.90
C ASN A 186 -8.00 14.48 8.00
N GLU A 187 -8.05 13.51 7.09
CA GLU A 187 -9.10 12.48 7.10
C GLU A 187 -8.84 11.39 8.16
N LEU A 188 -7.61 10.88 8.25
CA LEU A 188 -7.28 9.82 9.20
C LEU A 188 -7.32 10.31 10.66
N PHE A 189 -6.92 11.56 10.90
CA PHE A 189 -6.85 12.15 12.23
C PHE A 189 -7.98 13.14 12.50
N LYS A 190 -9.06 13.10 11.72
CA LYS A 190 -10.20 14.02 11.80
C LYS A 190 -10.80 14.08 13.21
N ALA A 191 -10.84 12.98 13.94
CA ALA A 191 -11.37 12.92 15.32
C ALA A 191 -10.59 13.82 16.31
N VAL A 192 -9.31 14.09 16.02
CA VAL A 192 -8.44 14.98 16.79
C VAL A 192 -8.46 16.39 16.21
N LEU A 193 -8.31 16.51 14.90
CA LEU A 193 -8.17 17.79 14.22
C LEU A 193 -9.47 18.59 14.14
N ASN A 194 -10.60 17.91 14.03
CA ASN A 194 -11.93 18.52 13.92
C ASN A 194 -13.01 17.66 14.56
N PRO A 195 -13.01 17.50 15.90
CA PRO A 195 -13.95 16.65 16.62
C PRO A 195 -15.41 17.10 16.44
N GLN A 196 -15.66 18.42 16.29
CA GLN A 196 -17.00 18.93 16.04
C GLN A 196 -17.56 18.46 14.70
N ALA A 197 -16.73 18.41 13.66
CA ALA A 197 -17.16 17.89 12.35
C ALA A 197 -17.51 16.39 12.44
N VAL A 198 -16.74 15.60 13.19
CA VAL A 198 -17.05 14.17 13.41
C VAL A 198 -18.37 13.99 14.15
N THR A 199 -18.64 14.83 15.16
CA THR A 199 -19.91 14.82 15.88
C THR A 199 -21.07 15.18 14.97
N SER A 200 -20.95 16.24 14.18
CA SER A 200 -21.97 16.67 13.21
C SER A 200 -22.23 15.60 12.13
N ASP A 201 -21.17 14.93 11.65
CA ASP A 201 -21.29 13.81 10.71
C ASP A 201 -22.08 12.66 11.36
N ASN A 202 -21.81 12.34 12.63
CA ASN A 202 -22.53 11.31 13.37
C ASN A 202 -24.01 11.64 13.58
N ASP A 203 -24.34 12.89 13.85
CA ASP A 203 -25.75 13.34 13.99
C ASP A 203 -26.50 13.23 12.67
N MET A 204 -25.84 13.62 11.56
CA MET A 204 -26.41 13.46 10.22
C MET A 204 -26.61 11.98 9.84
N LEU A 205 -25.63 11.13 10.14
CA LEU A 205 -25.75 9.68 9.92
C LEU A 205 -26.84 9.05 10.77
N ALA A 206 -27.04 9.53 12.02
CA ALA A 206 -28.15 9.11 12.89
C ALA A 206 -29.51 9.46 12.28
N PHE A 207 -29.63 10.67 11.73
CA PHE A 207 -30.86 11.11 11.05
C PHE A 207 -31.15 10.24 9.83
N LEU A 208 -30.13 9.97 8.98
CA LEU A 208 -30.29 9.11 7.81
C LEU A 208 -30.69 7.69 8.18
N GLU A 209 -30.04 7.09 9.19
CA GLU A 209 -30.37 5.76 9.71
C GLU A 209 -31.84 5.66 10.16
N SER A 210 -32.29 6.64 10.92
CA SER A 210 -33.67 6.66 11.44
C SER A 210 -34.70 6.77 10.29
N ARG A 211 -34.41 7.53 9.27
CA ARG A 211 -35.28 7.75 8.13
C ARG A 211 -35.34 6.53 7.19
N GLU A 212 -34.19 5.97 6.86
CA GLU A 212 -34.11 4.77 6.02
C GLU A 212 -34.69 3.53 6.73
N GLY A 213 -34.49 3.41 8.05
CA GLY A 213 -35.12 2.36 8.85
C GLY A 213 -36.64 2.38 8.80
N GLN A 214 -37.27 3.56 8.67
CA GLN A 214 -38.73 3.70 8.49
C GLN A 214 -39.17 3.31 7.07
N GLU A 215 -38.40 3.63 6.05
CA GLU A 215 -38.71 3.34 4.65
C GLU A 215 -38.58 1.84 4.32
N ILE A 216 -37.69 1.10 4.98
CA ILE A 216 -37.47 -0.34 4.76
C ILE A 216 -38.74 -1.17 5.01
N SER A 217 -39.62 -0.75 5.90
CA SER A 217 -40.84 -1.49 6.24
C SER A 217 -41.79 -1.71 5.06
N GLY A 218 -41.72 -0.87 4.01
CA GLY A 218 -42.55 -0.95 2.81
C GLY A 218 -41.87 -1.66 1.62
N ILE A 219 -40.59 -2.06 1.73
CA ILE A 219 -39.79 -2.60 0.64
C ILE A 219 -39.67 -4.11 0.77
N GLN A 220 -39.62 -4.85 -0.36
CA GLN A 220 -39.49 -6.31 -0.40
C GLN A 220 -38.36 -6.78 -1.34
N GLY A 221 -37.95 -8.04 -1.18
CA GLY A 221 -36.99 -8.70 -2.06
C GLY A 221 -35.56 -8.14 -2.04
N HIS A 222 -34.96 -8.04 -3.20
CA HIS A 222 -33.56 -7.59 -3.34
C HIS A 222 -33.35 -6.15 -2.90
N GLU A 223 -34.32 -5.29 -3.08
CA GLU A 223 -34.24 -3.88 -2.71
C GLU A 223 -34.21 -3.72 -1.18
N LYS A 224 -35.01 -4.52 -0.47
CA LYS A 224 -34.97 -4.56 1.01
C LYS A 224 -33.56 -4.92 1.52
N LYS A 225 -32.99 -6.00 0.97
CA LYS A 225 -31.64 -6.43 1.36
C LYS A 225 -30.56 -5.38 1.07
N ARG A 226 -30.69 -4.66 -0.05
CA ARG A 226 -29.79 -3.56 -0.42
C ARG A 226 -29.90 -2.40 0.56
N GLN A 227 -31.13 -2.03 0.96
CA GLN A 227 -31.39 -0.98 1.92
C GLN A 227 -30.88 -1.35 3.32
N GLU A 228 -31.10 -2.59 3.75
CA GLU A 228 -30.57 -3.11 5.02
C GLU A 228 -29.03 -3.03 5.05
N LEU A 229 -28.35 -3.40 3.99
CA LEU A 229 -26.89 -3.27 3.87
C LEU A 229 -26.43 -1.81 3.95
N HIS A 230 -27.21 -0.87 3.38
CA HIS A 230 -26.91 0.55 3.46
C HIS A 230 -27.04 1.08 4.89
N VAL A 231 -28.10 0.73 5.61
CA VAL A 231 -28.29 1.08 7.03
C VAL A 231 -27.17 0.51 7.89
N HIS A 232 -26.81 -0.76 7.69
CA HIS A 232 -25.68 -1.36 8.42
C HIS A 232 -24.35 -0.62 8.16
N SER A 233 -24.15 -0.12 6.93
CA SER A 233 -22.95 0.68 6.60
C SER A 233 -22.94 2.02 7.35
N ILE A 234 -24.09 2.69 7.43
CA ILE A 234 -24.23 3.93 8.23
C ILE A 234 -23.91 3.67 9.70
N GLN A 235 -24.46 2.60 10.27
CA GLN A 235 -24.22 2.20 11.66
C GLN A 235 -22.73 1.94 11.93
N ALA A 236 -22.07 1.24 11.02
CA ALA A 236 -20.63 0.94 11.13
C ALA A 236 -19.77 2.22 11.11
N ILE A 237 -20.12 3.21 10.27
CA ILE A 237 -19.43 4.50 10.24
C ILE A 237 -19.60 5.25 11.57
N ARG A 238 -20.82 5.31 12.08
CA ARG A 238 -21.12 6.00 13.34
C ARG A 238 -20.37 5.38 14.51
N GLU A 239 -20.38 4.06 14.59
CA GLU A 239 -19.69 3.33 15.65
C GLU A 239 -18.18 3.54 15.57
N ARG A 240 -17.60 3.51 14.37
CA ARG A 240 -16.19 3.85 14.15
C ARG A 240 -15.88 5.26 14.64
N ASN A 241 -16.66 6.25 14.22
CA ASN A 241 -16.45 7.65 14.60
C ASN A 241 -16.52 7.85 16.11
N ARG A 242 -17.45 7.20 16.80
CA ARG A 242 -17.53 7.20 18.27
C ARG A 242 -16.24 6.70 18.89
N LYS A 243 -15.78 5.52 18.47
CA LYS A 243 -14.56 4.92 19.02
C LYS A 243 -13.33 5.76 18.75
N LEU A 244 -13.24 6.40 17.57
CA LEU A 244 -12.15 7.33 17.28
C LEU A 244 -12.17 8.56 18.21
N ILE A 245 -13.36 9.06 18.57
CA ILE A 245 -13.51 10.13 19.56
C ILE A 245 -13.08 9.64 20.95
N ASP A 246 -13.51 8.45 21.35
CA ASP A 246 -13.20 7.87 22.66
C ASP A 246 -11.70 7.68 22.87
N ILE A 247 -10.95 7.32 21.81
CA ILE A 247 -9.50 7.14 21.85
C ILE A 247 -8.73 8.36 21.32
N SER A 248 -9.37 9.50 21.11
CA SER A 248 -8.74 10.68 20.49
C SER A 248 -7.47 11.15 21.20
N GLY A 249 -7.44 11.11 22.54
CA GLY A 249 -6.23 11.45 23.30
C GLY A 249 -5.04 10.51 23.08
N PHE A 250 -5.28 9.27 22.65
CA PHE A 250 -4.21 8.36 22.21
C PHE A 250 -3.79 8.68 20.77
N ILE A 251 -4.75 8.93 19.88
CA ILE A 251 -4.52 9.30 18.48
C ILE A 251 -3.69 10.60 18.40
N GLU A 252 -4.01 11.59 19.24
CA GLU A 252 -3.31 12.88 19.30
C GLU A 252 -1.81 12.76 19.54
N LYS A 253 -1.38 11.80 20.36
CA LYS A 253 0.05 11.54 20.64
C LYS A 253 0.84 11.09 19.42
N HIS A 254 0.14 10.66 18.36
CA HIS A 254 0.72 10.17 17.13
C HIS A 254 0.38 11.06 15.93
N LEU A 255 -0.24 12.22 16.14
CA LEU A 255 -0.59 13.14 15.07
C LEU A 255 0.68 13.59 14.33
N PRO A 256 0.79 13.36 13.02
CA PRO A 256 1.97 13.78 12.27
C PRO A 256 1.95 15.28 12.01
N GLU A 257 3.11 15.92 12.12
CA GLU A 257 3.32 17.27 11.63
C GLU A 257 3.65 17.22 10.14
N ILE A 258 2.96 18.04 9.35
CA ILE A 258 3.24 18.19 7.93
C ILE A 258 3.66 19.64 7.70
N ALA A 259 4.91 19.82 7.24
CA ALA A 259 5.39 21.15 6.92
C ALA A 259 4.53 21.80 5.80
N PRO A 260 4.23 23.10 5.88
CA PRO A 260 3.39 23.78 4.89
C PRO A 260 3.87 23.62 3.44
N VAL A 261 5.18 23.45 3.23
CA VAL A 261 5.77 23.22 1.90
C VAL A 261 5.29 21.90 1.27
N HIS A 262 4.82 20.94 2.07
CA HIS A 262 4.30 19.67 1.61
C HIS A 262 2.77 19.63 1.54
N ALA A 263 2.10 20.64 2.11
CA ALA A 263 0.67 20.79 2.03
C ALA A 263 0.24 21.02 0.56
N ASN A 264 -0.91 20.44 0.16
CA ASN A 264 -1.43 20.56 -1.21
C ASN A 264 -0.41 20.25 -2.31
N GLY A 265 0.51 19.31 -2.04
CA GLY A 265 1.56 18.97 -2.99
C GLY A 265 2.55 20.09 -3.26
N GLY A 266 2.72 21.02 -2.34
CA GLY A 266 3.56 22.23 -2.38
C GLY A 266 4.37 22.40 -3.66
N PRO A 267 4.16 23.42 -4.47
CA PRO A 267 4.73 23.49 -5.82
C PRO A 267 6.26 23.39 -5.84
N ASN A 268 6.90 23.71 -4.73
CA ASN A 268 8.36 23.71 -4.60
C ASN A 268 8.91 22.48 -3.87
N ALA A 269 8.07 21.56 -3.37
CA ALA A 269 8.56 20.35 -2.72
C ALA A 269 9.01 19.31 -3.76
N THR A 270 10.17 18.73 -3.53
CA THR A 270 10.70 17.62 -4.34
C THR A 270 9.89 16.34 -4.14
N THR A 271 10.04 15.39 -5.07
CA THR A 271 9.38 14.09 -4.92
C THR A 271 9.79 13.33 -3.65
N PRO A 272 11.09 13.23 -3.29
CA PRO A 272 11.50 12.60 -2.03
C PRO A 272 10.89 13.25 -0.78
N GLU A 273 10.77 14.58 -0.74
CA GLU A 273 10.15 15.29 0.37
C GLU A 273 8.67 14.98 0.52
N LYS A 274 7.93 14.94 -0.59
CA LYS A 274 6.51 14.54 -0.60
C LYS A 274 6.31 13.07 -0.18
N GLN A 275 7.20 12.19 -0.66
CA GLN A 275 7.21 10.79 -0.26
C GLN A 275 7.48 10.66 1.26
N ALA A 276 8.40 11.44 1.80
CA ALA A 276 8.69 11.45 3.23
C ALA A 276 7.48 11.93 4.06
N ALA A 277 6.82 13.01 3.66
CA ALA A 277 5.61 13.49 4.33
C ALA A 277 4.47 12.46 4.32
N MET A 278 4.28 11.75 3.20
CA MET A 278 3.30 10.65 3.12
C MET A 278 3.71 9.46 4.01
N THR A 279 5.01 9.16 4.08
CA THR A 279 5.55 8.12 4.99
C THR A 279 5.31 8.49 6.45
N ASP A 280 5.40 9.78 6.81
CA ASP A 280 5.08 10.27 8.16
C ASP A 280 3.63 9.97 8.52
N VAL A 281 2.69 10.24 7.62
CA VAL A 281 1.26 9.93 7.82
C VAL A 281 1.03 8.42 7.92
N LEU A 282 1.67 7.63 7.05
CA LEU A 282 1.58 6.16 7.08
C LEU A 282 2.00 5.61 8.44
N VAL A 283 3.18 5.97 8.91
CA VAL A 283 3.72 5.51 10.20
C VAL A 283 2.85 5.98 11.35
N ALA A 284 2.39 7.23 11.32
CA ALA A 284 1.51 7.79 12.33
C ALA A 284 0.18 7.03 12.42
N ALA A 285 -0.43 6.70 11.29
CA ALA A 285 -1.68 5.93 11.24
C ALA A 285 -1.52 4.52 11.84
N LEU A 286 -0.40 3.85 11.56
CA LEU A 286 -0.09 2.55 12.17
C LEU A 286 0.13 2.66 13.68
N LYS A 287 0.91 3.64 14.14
CA LYS A 287 1.21 3.86 15.56
C LYS A 287 -0.03 4.25 16.37
N ALA A 288 -0.93 5.02 15.76
CA ALA A 288 -2.22 5.37 16.36
C ALA A 288 -3.25 4.24 16.31
N GLY A 289 -2.91 3.07 15.75
CA GLY A 289 -3.82 1.93 15.62
C GLY A 289 -5.01 2.18 14.68
N LEU A 290 -4.91 3.15 13.79
CA LEU A 290 -5.99 3.52 12.85
C LEU A 290 -6.18 2.48 11.76
N THR A 291 -5.10 1.82 11.35
CA THR A 291 -5.13 0.74 10.35
C THR A 291 -4.04 -0.30 10.62
N ASN A 292 -4.27 -1.54 10.21
CA ASN A 292 -3.28 -2.62 10.19
C ASN A 292 -2.81 -2.93 8.76
N VAL A 293 -3.46 -2.39 7.75
CA VAL A 293 -3.11 -2.64 6.35
C VAL A 293 -3.06 -1.32 5.58
N VAL A 294 -1.90 -1.02 5.03
CA VAL A 294 -1.67 0.17 4.22
C VAL A 294 -1.15 -0.25 2.85
N THR A 295 -1.72 0.34 1.80
CA THR A 295 -1.17 0.26 0.46
C THR A 295 -0.72 1.64 0.03
N TYR A 296 0.56 1.78 -0.30
CA TYR A 296 1.15 3.05 -0.72
C TYR A 296 1.69 2.94 -2.15
N THR A 297 1.09 3.66 -3.08
CA THR A 297 1.61 3.85 -4.44
C THR A 297 2.63 4.99 -4.39
N ILE A 298 3.92 4.62 -4.33
CA ILE A 298 5.00 5.54 -3.98
C ILE A 298 5.43 6.46 -5.13
N ASP A 299 5.10 6.10 -6.35
CA ASP A 299 5.30 6.88 -7.57
C ASP A 299 4.14 6.67 -8.56
N ASP A 300 4.09 7.46 -9.62
CA ASP A 300 3.06 7.35 -10.66
C ASP A 300 3.66 7.60 -12.05
N LEU A 301 3.20 6.85 -13.05
CA LEU A 301 3.70 6.96 -14.43
C LEU A 301 3.49 8.34 -15.05
N GLY A 302 2.37 8.98 -14.72
CA GLY A 302 2.01 10.29 -15.23
C GLY A 302 2.67 11.45 -14.50
N THR A 303 3.39 11.16 -13.42
CA THR A 303 3.96 12.17 -12.53
C THR A 303 5.48 12.23 -12.71
N PRO A 304 6.03 13.35 -13.19
CA PRO A 304 7.47 13.53 -13.20
C PRO A 304 8.06 13.55 -11.80
N ILE A 305 9.15 12.81 -11.61
CA ILE A 305 9.96 12.87 -10.39
C ILE A 305 10.88 14.07 -10.46
N THR A 306 11.01 14.79 -9.34
CA THR A 306 11.87 15.97 -9.17
C THR A 306 12.77 15.80 -7.95
N GLY A 307 13.92 16.49 -7.94
CA GLY A 307 14.81 16.50 -6.77
C GLY A 307 15.55 15.18 -6.54
N LEU A 308 15.84 14.42 -7.60
CA LEU A 308 16.71 13.26 -7.49
C LEU A 308 18.16 13.70 -7.31
N PRO A 309 18.93 13.07 -6.41
CA PRO A 309 20.35 13.41 -6.22
C PRO A 309 21.14 13.31 -7.53
N GLY A 310 21.86 14.39 -7.89
CA GLY A 310 22.60 14.51 -9.15
C GLY A 310 21.73 14.79 -10.38
N ASN A 311 20.44 15.04 -10.18
CA ASN A 311 19.47 15.43 -11.19
C ASN A 311 18.35 16.29 -10.60
N GLU A 312 18.75 17.28 -9.78
CA GLU A 312 17.84 18.06 -8.90
C GLU A 312 16.91 18.97 -9.70
N THR A 313 17.32 19.40 -10.88
CA THR A 313 16.59 20.38 -11.72
C THR A 313 15.65 19.72 -12.73
N ASP A 314 15.87 18.47 -13.08
CA ASP A 314 15.10 17.80 -14.11
C ASP A 314 13.77 17.26 -13.61
N ARG A 315 12.83 17.21 -14.52
CA ARG A 315 11.53 16.53 -14.34
C ARG A 315 11.60 15.17 -15.03
N VAL A 316 11.92 14.14 -14.26
CA VAL A 316 12.17 12.80 -14.77
C VAL A 316 10.87 12.03 -14.93
N GLY A 317 10.46 11.74 -16.15
CA GLY A 317 9.29 10.90 -16.44
C GLY A 317 9.57 9.41 -16.24
N ILE A 318 8.74 8.73 -15.46
CA ILE A 318 8.89 7.27 -15.26
C ILE A 318 8.59 6.50 -16.56
N HIS A 319 7.61 6.96 -17.34
CA HIS A 319 7.27 6.30 -18.60
C HIS A 319 8.43 6.31 -19.61
N PRO A 320 9.05 7.46 -19.95
CA PRO A 320 10.24 7.48 -20.81
C PRO A 320 11.40 6.64 -20.25
N LEU A 321 11.66 6.69 -18.94
CA LEU A 321 12.66 5.83 -18.30
C LEU A 321 12.40 4.34 -18.50
N GLY A 322 11.12 3.95 -18.54
CA GLY A 322 10.72 2.59 -18.87
C GLY A 322 11.16 2.16 -20.26
N HIS A 323 11.20 3.10 -21.21
CA HIS A 323 11.69 2.94 -22.58
C HIS A 323 13.20 3.21 -22.74
N ASP A 324 13.95 3.24 -21.63
CA ASP A 324 15.40 3.48 -21.61
C ASP A 324 15.84 4.88 -22.07
N GLU A 325 14.95 5.87 -22.02
CA GLU A 325 15.32 7.26 -22.29
C GLU A 325 16.20 7.81 -21.16
N ALA A 326 17.31 8.47 -21.54
CA ALA A 326 18.20 9.14 -20.60
C ALA A 326 17.68 10.54 -20.24
N PHE A 327 17.99 10.99 -19.03
CA PHE A 327 17.66 12.32 -18.54
C PHE A 327 18.91 13.06 -18.08
N GLY A 328 19.08 14.32 -18.46
CA GLY A 328 20.22 15.14 -18.05
C GLY A 328 21.59 14.52 -18.40
N GLY A 329 21.66 13.69 -19.45
CA GLY A 329 22.89 12.95 -19.80
C GLY A 329 23.14 11.71 -18.90
N VAL A 330 22.29 11.42 -17.93
CA VAL A 330 22.38 10.25 -17.06
C VAL A 330 21.69 9.06 -17.73
N PRO A 331 22.33 7.89 -17.85
CA PRO A 331 21.71 6.69 -18.42
C PRO A 331 20.45 6.27 -17.64
N ALA A 332 19.43 5.78 -18.35
CA ALA A 332 18.14 5.42 -17.77
C ALA A 332 18.23 4.43 -16.58
N TRP A 333 19.12 3.42 -16.68
CA TRP A 333 19.31 2.45 -15.58
C TRP A 333 19.78 3.13 -14.29
N LYS A 334 20.66 4.12 -14.39
CA LYS A 334 21.18 4.85 -13.24
C LYS A 334 20.12 5.76 -12.62
N THR A 335 19.31 6.40 -13.44
CA THR A 335 18.17 7.20 -12.96
C THR A 335 17.11 6.31 -12.29
N ARG A 336 16.82 5.13 -12.87
CA ARG A 336 15.94 4.13 -12.19
C ARG A 336 16.52 3.68 -10.85
N GLU A 337 17.83 3.50 -10.76
CA GLU A 337 18.50 3.18 -9.49
C GLU A 337 18.31 4.29 -8.45
N GLN A 338 18.50 5.56 -8.84
CA GLN A 338 18.28 6.72 -7.95
C GLN A 338 16.84 6.78 -7.43
N ILE A 339 15.84 6.53 -8.29
CA ILE A 339 14.44 6.44 -7.90
C ILE A 339 14.22 5.33 -6.86
N ARG A 340 14.78 4.14 -7.10
CA ARG A 340 14.68 3.03 -6.14
C ARG A 340 15.37 3.33 -4.82
N ILE A 341 16.51 4.03 -4.84
CA ILE A 341 17.18 4.50 -3.59
C ILE A 341 16.22 5.42 -2.79
N SER A 342 15.54 6.36 -3.47
CA SER A 342 14.55 7.21 -2.80
C SER A 342 13.43 6.39 -2.15
N HIS A 343 12.88 5.40 -2.87
CA HIS A 343 11.84 4.52 -2.33
C HIS A 343 12.34 3.68 -1.15
N VAL A 344 13.54 3.11 -1.26
CA VAL A 344 14.15 2.31 -0.19
C VAL A 344 14.44 3.16 1.05
N ASN A 345 14.80 4.42 0.89
CA ASN A 345 14.94 5.34 2.02
C ASN A 345 13.62 5.53 2.79
N GLN A 346 12.46 5.53 2.10
CA GLN A 346 11.16 5.55 2.79
C GLN A 346 10.91 4.22 3.53
N ILE A 347 11.23 3.09 2.91
CA ILE A 347 11.12 1.76 3.57
C ILE A 347 12.00 1.72 4.81
N ARG A 348 13.26 2.19 4.73
CA ARG A 348 14.16 2.29 5.87
C ARG A 348 13.56 3.13 6.98
N THR A 349 13.03 4.30 6.66
CA THR A 349 12.37 5.18 7.64
C THR A 349 11.21 4.48 8.34
N ILE A 350 10.37 3.73 7.60
CA ILE A 350 9.27 2.95 8.19
C ILE A 350 9.85 1.90 9.16
N VAL A 351 10.83 1.10 8.73
CA VAL A 351 11.45 0.05 9.55
C VAL A 351 12.04 0.66 10.84
N GLU A 352 12.84 1.73 10.73
CA GLU A 352 13.49 2.40 11.87
C GLU A 352 12.46 2.89 12.88
N ARG A 353 11.43 3.58 12.43
CA ARG A 353 10.39 4.13 13.31
C ARG A 353 9.56 3.06 13.99
N LEU A 354 9.23 1.98 13.27
CA LEU A 354 8.49 0.87 13.86
C LEU A 354 9.35 0.03 14.80
N LYS A 355 10.66 -0.10 14.55
CA LYS A 355 11.62 -0.71 15.51
C LYS A 355 11.79 0.13 16.78
N GLN A 356 11.66 1.45 16.70
CA GLN A 356 11.71 2.36 17.85
C GLN A 356 10.36 2.46 18.60
N THR A 357 9.30 1.85 18.12
CA THR A 357 7.97 1.88 18.74
C THR A 357 7.77 0.61 19.56
N PRO A 358 7.74 0.68 20.89
CA PRO A 358 7.52 -0.49 21.75
C PRO A 358 6.14 -1.11 21.53
N GLU A 359 6.08 -2.43 21.47
CA GLU A 359 4.82 -3.17 21.35
C GLU A 359 4.94 -4.56 21.99
N GLY A 360 4.16 -4.84 23.01
CA GLY A 360 4.28 -6.07 23.79
C GLY A 360 5.67 -6.21 24.41
N ASN A 361 6.34 -7.33 24.17
CA ASN A 361 7.71 -7.59 24.64
C ASN A 361 8.80 -7.20 23.63
N GLY A 362 8.43 -6.58 22.53
CA GLY A 362 9.34 -6.20 21.43
C GLY A 362 9.00 -4.85 20.84
N ALA A 363 9.11 -4.75 19.53
CA ALA A 363 8.81 -3.56 18.76
C ALA A 363 7.65 -3.79 17.77
N MET A 364 7.02 -2.70 17.36
CA MET A 364 5.92 -2.77 16.37
C MET A 364 6.38 -3.39 15.05
N PHE A 365 7.65 -3.22 14.69
CA PHE A 365 8.23 -3.85 13.50
C PHE A 365 8.19 -5.39 13.57
N ASP A 366 8.33 -5.98 14.75
CA ASP A 366 8.33 -7.44 14.91
C ASP A 366 7.04 -8.09 14.42
N ASN A 367 5.94 -7.32 14.41
CA ASN A 367 4.62 -7.73 13.94
C ASN A 367 4.26 -7.13 12.57
N THR A 368 5.25 -6.62 11.81
CA THR A 368 5.00 -5.89 10.56
C THR A 368 5.71 -6.57 9.38
N MET A 369 5.00 -6.69 8.25
CA MET A 369 5.55 -7.09 6.96
C MET A 369 5.40 -5.94 5.97
N ILE A 370 6.49 -5.58 5.28
CA ILE A 370 6.54 -4.57 4.23
C ILE A 370 6.89 -5.28 2.92
N MET A 371 6.10 -5.05 1.88
CA MET A 371 6.32 -5.61 0.55
C MET A 371 6.47 -4.48 -0.47
N TYR A 372 7.62 -4.40 -1.12
CA TYR A 372 7.89 -3.47 -2.22
C TYR A 372 7.95 -4.24 -3.53
N PHE A 373 7.13 -3.84 -4.50
CA PHE A 373 6.99 -4.57 -5.76
C PHE A 373 6.54 -3.66 -6.92
N PRO A 374 6.87 -4.05 -8.17
CA PRO A 374 6.52 -3.30 -9.36
C PRO A 374 5.09 -3.61 -9.86
N GLU A 375 4.53 -2.67 -10.60
CA GLU A 375 3.29 -2.84 -11.34
C GLU A 375 3.42 -3.87 -12.48
N ASN A 376 4.48 -3.75 -13.27
CA ASN A 376 4.60 -4.46 -14.55
C ASN A 376 5.54 -5.67 -14.51
N GLY A 377 5.95 -6.13 -13.32
CA GLY A 377 6.88 -7.25 -13.20
C GLY A 377 8.29 -6.88 -13.67
N GLU A 378 8.83 -7.62 -14.65
CA GLU A 378 10.24 -7.58 -15.04
C GLU A 378 10.66 -6.41 -15.95
N THR A 379 9.71 -5.73 -16.60
CA THR A 379 10.01 -4.61 -17.52
C THR A 379 8.94 -3.55 -17.51
N HIS A 380 9.11 -2.47 -18.28
CA HIS A 380 8.13 -1.39 -18.40
C HIS A 380 6.77 -1.86 -18.94
N HIS A 381 6.81 -2.72 -19.97
CA HIS A 381 5.65 -3.45 -20.48
C HIS A 381 5.93 -4.94 -20.26
N GLY A 382 5.84 -5.39 -19.02
CA GLY A 382 6.21 -6.73 -18.63
C GLY A 382 5.33 -7.80 -19.27
N THR A 383 5.91 -8.97 -19.52
CA THR A 383 5.18 -10.13 -20.01
C THR A 383 4.52 -10.92 -18.88
N GLY A 384 4.78 -10.56 -17.63
CA GLY A 384 4.31 -11.23 -16.43
C GLY A 384 5.03 -12.54 -16.15
N THR A 385 6.19 -12.75 -16.73
CA THR A 385 6.96 -13.98 -16.48
C THR A 385 7.67 -13.95 -15.15
N GLU A 386 8.05 -12.77 -14.68
CA GLU A 386 8.69 -12.54 -13.38
C GLU A 386 8.13 -11.28 -12.72
N SER A 387 7.90 -11.33 -11.42
CA SER A 387 7.56 -10.18 -10.61
C SER A 387 8.44 -10.18 -9.36
N PRO A 388 9.44 -9.30 -9.28
CA PRO A 388 10.35 -9.26 -8.15
C PRO A 388 9.72 -8.57 -6.95
N PHE A 389 10.10 -9.01 -5.74
CA PHE A 389 9.69 -8.43 -4.47
C PHE A 389 10.91 -8.16 -3.60
N LEU A 390 10.91 -7.01 -2.93
CA LEU A 390 11.71 -6.76 -1.73
C LEU A 390 10.77 -6.83 -0.53
N ILE A 391 11.06 -7.71 0.41
CA ILE A 391 10.22 -7.95 1.59
C ILE A 391 11.04 -7.64 2.83
N MET A 392 10.47 -6.84 3.75
CA MET A 392 10.99 -6.64 5.09
C MET A 392 10.00 -7.28 6.06
N SER A 393 10.45 -8.20 6.88
CA SER A 393 9.59 -9.04 7.72
C SER A 393 10.07 -9.03 9.16
N GLY A 394 9.21 -8.61 10.07
CA GLY A 394 9.46 -8.74 11.51
C GLY A 394 9.45 -10.20 11.98
N SER A 395 10.08 -10.47 13.10
CA SER A 395 10.28 -11.81 13.65
C SER A 395 9.00 -12.60 13.91
N ASN A 396 7.90 -11.90 14.22
CA ASN A 396 6.61 -12.52 14.51
C ASN A 396 5.75 -12.77 13.26
N CYS A 397 6.20 -12.35 12.07
CA CYS A 397 5.44 -12.59 10.83
C CYS A 397 5.51 -14.05 10.38
N ASN A 398 6.39 -14.86 10.97
CA ASN A 398 6.58 -16.29 10.67
C ASN A 398 6.90 -16.57 9.19
N LEU A 399 7.56 -15.64 8.51
CA LEU A 399 8.01 -15.80 7.15
C LEU A 399 9.41 -16.41 7.16
N ASP A 400 9.51 -17.71 6.88
CA ASP A 400 10.78 -18.45 6.84
C ASP A 400 11.60 -18.16 5.57
N LEU A 401 11.65 -16.90 5.17
CA LEU A 401 12.41 -16.41 4.00
C LEU A 401 13.36 -15.26 4.34
N ALA A 402 13.31 -14.75 5.57
CA ALA A 402 14.10 -13.61 5.99
C ALA A 402 15.61 -13.89 5.91
N GLY A 403 16.39 -12.89 5.55
CA GLY A 403 17.84 -13.00 5.38
C GLY A 403 18.28 -13.63 4.07
N ARG A 404 17.39 -13.82 3.07
CA ARG A 404 17.69 -14.58 1.86
C ARG A 404 17.44 -13.82 0.56
N TYR A 405 18.27 -14.07 -0.43
CA TYR A 405 17.95 -13.86 -1.84
C TYR A 405 17.44 -15.19 -2.42
N ILE A 406 16.27 -15.16 -3.03
CA ILE A 406 15.59 -16.34 -3.56
C ILE A 406 15.19 -16.05 -5.01
N ARG A 407 15.65 -16.90 -5.92
CA ARG A 407 15.11 -17.00 -7.27
C ARG A 407 14.34 -18.30 -7.41
N LEU A 408 13.06 -18.19 -7.67
CA LEU A 408 12.18 -19.31 -7.96
C LEU A 408 12.37 -19.83 -9.39
N PRO A 409 12.00 -21.08 -9.66
CA PRO A 409 12.01 -21.61 -11.03
C PRO A 409 11.22 -20.72 -11.99
N TYR A 410 11.80 -20.46 -13.18
CA TYR A 410 11.16 -19.65 -14.22
C TYR A 410 9.82 -20.22 -14.65
N LEU A 411 8.90 -19.36 -15.07
CA LEU A 411 7.59 -19.70 -15.60
C LEU A 411 7.67 -20.85 -16.63
N GLY A 412 6.92 -21.91 -16.41
CA GLY A 412 6.87 -23.12 -17.23
C GLY A 412 7.82 -24.23 -16.80
N ASN A 413 8.78 -23.97 -15.91
CA ASN A 413 9.63 -24.98 -15.32
C ASN A 413 8.93 -25.64 -14.11
N GLU A 414 9.36 -26.87 -13.78
CA GLU A 414 8.86 -27.58 -12.60
C GLU A 414 9.09 -26.74 -11.33
N GLY A 415 8.07 -26.66 -10.49
CA GLY A 415 8.14 -25.92 -9.21
C GLY A 415 7.97 -24.40 -9.32
N HIS A 416 7.71 -23.83 -10.52
CA HIS A 416 7.45 -22.39 -10.62
C HIS A 416 6.27 -21.97 -9.75
N LYS A 417 6.31 -20.71 -9.27
CA LYS A 417 5.27 -20.13 -8.41
C LYS A 417 4.70 -18.87 -9.05
N THR A 418 3.47 -18.58 -8.69
CA THR A 418 2.74 -17.40 -9.15
C THR A 418 2.52 -16.41 -8.00
N LEU A 419 2.11 -15.18 -8.32
CA LEU A 419 1.62 -14.23 -7.31
C LEU A 419 0.49 -14.82 -6.47
N GLY A 420 -0.40 -15.64 -7.07
CA GLY A 420 -1.45 -16.31 -6.32
C GLY A 420 -0.91 -17.27 -5.27
N ASN A 421 0.15 -18.02 -5.57
CA ASN A 421 0.81 -18.86 -4.58
C ASN A 421 1.42 -18.02 -3.45
N TRP A 422 2.07 -16.89 -3.79
CA TRP A 422 2.64 -15.97 -2.81
C TRP A 422 1.57 -15.41 -1.85
N TYR A 423 0.45 -14.95 -2.36
CA TYR A 423 -0.61 -14.34 -1.54
C TYR A 423 -1.43 -15.35 -0.71
N THR A 424 -1.26 -16.64 -0.94
CA THR A 424 -1.94 -17.71 -0.19
C THR A 424 -1.01 -18.46 0.76
N THR A 425 0.25 -18.07 0.82
CA THR A 425 1.22 -18.59 1.80
C THR A 425 1.10 -17.88 3.13
#